data_e2b5212bde02aea3963dfbcfb949c481
#
_entry.id   e2b5212bde02aea3963dfbcfb949c481
#
_cell.length_a   1.000
_cell.length_b   1.000
_cell.length_c   1.000
_cell.angle_alpha   90.00
_cell.angle_beta   90.00
_cell.angle_gamma   90.00
#
_symmetry.space_group_name_H-M   'P 1'
#
loop_
_entity.id
_entity.type
_entity.pdbx_description
1 polymer ?
#
loop_
_entity_poly.entity_id
_entity_poly.type
_entity_poly.pdbx_seq_one_letter_code
_entity_poly.pdbx_strand_id
1 'polypeptide(L)'
;MPRTHRPAAQRREEILDAAHSLFTTKGFQPTTMEDIMGVVGIAKGTLYYHFPSKEQIRRALVLRIVGQVEQRARELAASSAPAVDKLKAIMSAMRVEGTESDLIEQFHTPGNAEFHLLSITAMIEHLTPVLADVVTQGVSEGSFTTERPYDAIELLLSASGILLDHEILEAGPDELARRHESLIWASETLLGAQPGSLSILAEADS
;
A
#
# COMPACT_ATOMS: atom_id res chain seq x y z
N MET A 1 7.31 -11.37 -40.15
CA MET A 1 6.20 -11.71 -39.24
C MET A 1 5.43 -10.43 -38.94
N PRO A 2 4.10 -10.38 -39.07
CA PRO A 2 3.33 -9.15 -38.80
C PRO A 2 3.45 -8.81 -37.30
N ARG A 3 3.86 -7.57 -37.01
CA ARG A 3 3.84 -6.99 -35.65
C ARG A 3 2.38 -6.91 -35.20
N THR A 4 1.95 -7.83 -34.35
CA THR A 4 0.65 -7.75 -33.68
C THR A 4 0.59 -6.41 -32.91
N HIS A 5 -0.25 -5.51 -33.35
CA HIS A 5 -0.52 -4.24 -32.65
C HIS A 5 -1.28 -4.58 -31.36
N ARG A 6 -0.54 -4.73 -30.25
CA ARG A 6 -1.16 -4.92 -28.93
C ARG A 6 -1.78 -3.62 -28.46
N PRO A 7 -2.93 -3.64 -27.76
CA PRO A 7 -3.53 -2.46 -27.17
C PRO A 7 -2.53 -1.74 -26.24
N ALA A 8 -2.59 -0.40 -26.23
CA ALA A 8 -1.65 0.42 -25.43
C ALA A 8 -1.67 0.05 -23.94
N ALA A 9 -2.83 -0.25 -23.38
CA ALA A 9 -2.98 -0.69 -21.99
C ALA A 9 -2.21 -2.02 -21.72
N GLN A 10 -2.40 -3.02 -22.61
CA GLN A 10 -1.68 -4.29 -22.47
C GLN A 10 -0.17 -4.10 -22.56
N ARG A 11 0.30 -3.24 -23.46
CA ARG A 11 1.74 -2.95 -23.58
C ARG A 11 2.28 -2.26 -22.33
N ARG A 12 1.49 -1.40 -21.72
CA ARG A 12 1.87 -0.74 -20.47
C ARG A 12 2.04 -1.75 -19.33
N GLU A 13 1.15 -2.72 -19.20
CA GLU A 13 1.27 -3.80 -18.19
C GLU A 13 2.49 -4.69 -18.45
N GLU A 14 2.77 -5.10 -19.71
CA GLU A 14 3.96 -5.85 -20.06
C GLU A 14 5.27 -5.13 -19.65
N ILE A 15 5.31 -3.80 -19.79
CA ILE A 15 6.46 -3.00 -19.35
C ILE A 15 6.56 -3.01 -17.83
N LEU A 16 5.46 -2.87 -17.11
CA LEU A 16 5.43 -2.91 -15.66
C LEU A 16 5.84 -4.28 -15.13
N ASP A 17 5.38 -5.37 -15.73
CA ASP A 17 5.76 -6.73 -15.32
C ASP A 17 7.26 -7.00 -15.52
N ALA A 18 7.81 -6.57 -16.65
CA ALA A 18 9.25 -6.68 -16.91
C ALA A 18 10.08 -5.84 -15.94
N ALA A 19 9.62 -4.61 -15.67
CA ALA A 19 10.28 -3.72 -14.72
C ALA A 19 10.20 -4.26 -13.29
N HIS A 20 9.05 -4.79 -12.88
CA HIS A 20 8.88 -5.46 -11.58
C HIS A 20 9.90 -6.58 -11.41
N SER A 21 9.97 -7.51 -12.36
CA SER A 21 10.92 -8.62 -12.33
C SER A 21 12.37 -8.15 -12.26
N LEU A 22 12.75 -7.14 -13.05
CA LEU A 22 14.10 -6.59 -13.04
C LEU A 22 14.43 -5.86 -11.74
N PHE A 23 13.50 -5.09 -11.20
CA PHE A 23 13.71 -4.37 -9.95
C PHE A 23 13.86 -5.34 -8.78
N THR A 24 13.10 -6.43 -8.75
CA THR A 24 13.21 -7.47 -7.71
C THR A 24 14.52 -8.28 -7.84
N THR A 25 14.94 -8.63 -9.05
CA THR A 25 16.10 -9.53 -9.24
C THR A 25 17.44 -8.80 -9.35
N LYS A 26 17.47 -7.64 -10.00
CA LYS A 26 18.67 -6.85 -10.27
C LYS A 26 18.81 -5.63 -9.36
N GLY A 27 17.69 -5.17 -8.78
CA GLY A 27 17.59 -3.93 -8.02
C GLY A 27 17.18 -2.73 -8.86
N PHE A 28 16.57 -1.73 -8.23
CA PHE A 28 16.12 -0.52 -8.92
C PHE A 28 17.27 0.30 -9.51
N GLN A 29 18.30 0.59 -8.71
CA GLN A 29 19.40 1.46 -9.15
C GLN A 29 20.16 0.92 -10.37
N PRO A 30 20.62 -0.34 -10.42
CA PRO A 30 21.38 -0.87 -11.56
C PRO A 30 20.52 -1.22 -12.77
N THR A 31 19.18 -1.26 -12.65
CA THR A 31 18.28 -1.48 -13.79
C THR A 31 18.19 -0.26 -14.67
N THR A 32 18.34 -0.45 -15.97
CA THR A 32 18.25 0.63 -16.99
C THR A 32 16.97 0.53 -17.82
N MET A 33 16.61 1.60 -18.52
CA MET A 33 15.52 1.58 -19.51
C MET A 33 15.81 0.60 -20.65
N GLU A 34 17.09 0.43 -21.00
CA GLU A 34 17.57 -0.54 -22.00
C GLU A 34 17.34 -1.99 -21.56
N ASP A 35 17.56 -2.32 -20.30
CA ASP A 35 17.26 -3.64 -19.74
C ASP A 35 15.77 -3.98 -19.90
N ILE A 36 14.88 -3.03 -19.53
CA ILE A 36 13.44 -3.20 -19.65
C ILE A 36 13.02 -3.39 -21.11
N MET A 37 13.56 -2.57 -22.03
CA MET A 37 13.31 -2.74 -23.47
C MET A 37 13.73 -4.13 -23.96
N GLY A 38 14.89 -4.62 -23.49
CA GLY A 38 15.42 -5.94 -23.86
C GLY A 38 14.49 -7.06 -23.43
N VAL A 39 13.96 -7.02 -22.21
CA VAL A 39 13.04 -8.04 -21.69
C VAL A 39 11.69 -8.01 -22.42
N VAL A 40 11.12 -6.83 -22.66
CA VAL A 40 9.82 -6.69 -23.33
C VAL A 40 9.91 -6.90 -24.84
N GLY A 41 11.10 -6.72 -25.43
CA GLY A 41 11.31 -6.82 -26.86
C GLY A 41 10.70 -5.67 -27.66
N ILE A 42 10.78 -4.42 -27.13
CA ILE A 42 10.18 -3.21 -27.74
C ILE A 42 11.22 -2.18 -28.15
N ALA A 43 10.86 -1.33 -29.12
CA ALA A 43 11.72 -0.23 -29.54
C ALA A 43 11.73 0.90 -28.50
N LYS A 44 12.83 1.66 -28.47
CA LYS A 44 13.04 2.81 -27.55
C LYS A 44 11.86 3.78 -27.58
N GLY A 45 11.39 4.19 -28.75
CA GLY A 45 10.24 5.08 -28.88
C GLY A 45 8.95 4.54 -28.24
N THR A 46 8.75 3.23 -28.27
CA THR A 46 7.58 2.60 -27.64
C THR A 46 7.68 2.67 -26.11
N LEU A 47 8.84 2.36 -25.52
CA LEU A 47 9.00 2.45 -24.06
C LEU A 47 8.81 3.89 -23.58
N TYR A 48 9.50 4.85 -24.19
CA TYR A 48 9.44 6.26 -23.80
C TYR A 48 8.08 6.92 -24.07
N TYR A 49 7.26 6.38 -24.98
CA TYR A 49 5.88 6.79 -25.15
C TYR A 49 5.02 6.41 -23.92
N HIS A 50 5.25 5.23 -23.33
CA HIS A 50 4.49 4.80 -22.15
C HIS A 50 5.06 5.35 -20.84
N PHE A 51 6.38 5.41 -20.74
CA PHE A 51 7.08 5.83 -19.52
C PHE A 51 8.29 6.70 -19.87
N PRO A 52 8.22 8.00 -19.59
CA PRO A 52 9.30 8.94 -19.86
C PRO A 52 10.60 8.63 -19.10
N SER A 53 10.53 7.98 -17.94
CA SER A 53 11.69 7.64 -17.11
C SER A 53 11.45 6.39 -16.27
N LYS A 54 12.54 5.87 -15.69
CA LYS A 54 12.51 4.72 -14.77
C LYS A 54 11.73 5.06 -13.48
N GLU A 55 11.79 6.28 -13.01
CA GLU A 55 11.05 6.79 -11.86
C GLU A 55 9.53 6.77 -12.12
N GLN A 56 9.10 7.06 -13.35
CA GLN A 56 7.69 6.97 -13.74
C GLN A 56 7.20 5.51 -13.78
N ILE A 57 8.06 4.57 -14.14
CA ILE A 57 7.75 3.14 -14.04
C ILE A 57 7.62 2.73 -12.58
N ARG A 58 8.58 3.13 -11.72
CA ARG A 58 8.54 2.88 -10.27
C ARG A 58 7.24 3.42 -9.66
N ARG A 59 6.90 4.69 -9.94
CA ARG A 59 5.64 5.30 -9.49
C ARG A 59 4.42 4.49 -9.92
N ALA A 60 4.39 4.02 -11.16
CA ALA A 60 3.28 3.22 -11.68
C ALA A 60 3.19 1.84 -11.00
N LEU A 61 4.33 1.23 -10.63
CA LEU A 61 4.35 -0.02 -9.86
C LEU A 61 3.78 0.18 -8.47
N VAL A 62 4.14 1.26 -7.76
CA VAL A 62 3.55 1.58 -6.45
C VAL A 62 2.04 1.70 -6.55
N LEU A 63 1.54 2.51 -7.49
CA LEU A 63 0.11 2.71 -7.66
C LEU A 63 -0.62 1.41 -8.05
N ARG A 64 0.05 0.50 -8.78
CA ARG A 64 -0.49 -0.83 -9.07
C ARG A 64 -0.62 -1.67 -7.81
N ILE A 65 0.39 -1.69 -6.94
CA ILE A 65 0.37 -2.42 -5.65
C ILE A 65 -0.72 -1.85 -4.74
N VAL A 66 -0.78 -0.53 -4.59
CA VAL A 66 -1.83 0.13 -3.79
C VAL A 66 -3.22 -0.20 -4.32
N GLY A 67 -3.41 -0.21 -5.65
CA GLY A 67 -4.68 -0.61 -6.27
C GLY A 67 -5.07 -2.07 -5.99
N GLN A 68 -4.09 -2.99 -5.90
CA GLN A 68 -4.34 -4.37 -5.51
C GLN A 68 -4.75 -4.49 -4.03
N VAL A 69 -4.10 -3.73 -3.15
CA VAL A 69 -4.47 -3.66 -1.72
C VAL A 69 -5.88 -3.08 -1.57
N GLU A 70 -6.18 -1.99 -2.28
CA GLU A 70 -7.53 -1.40 -2.30
C GLU A 70 -8.60 -2.41 -2.76
N GLN A 71 -8.34 -3.12 -3.85
CA GLN A 71 -9.27 -4.13 -4.37
C GLN A 71 -9.55 -5.22 -3.33
N ARG A 72 -8.49 -5.72 -2.69
CA ARG A 72 -8.60 -6.72 -1.61
C ARG A 72 -9.37 -6.19 -0.40
N ALA A 73 -9.12 -4.92 -0.02
CA ALA A 73 -9.85 -4.26 1.05
C ALA A 73 -11.35 -4.10 0.71
N ARG A 74 -11.70 -3.74 -0.52
CA ARG A 74 -13.09 -3.66 -0.99
C ARG A 74 -13.80 -5.02 -0.96
N GLU A 75 -13.12 -6.08 -1.35
CA GLU A 75 -13.67 -7.45 -1.30
C GLU A 75 -13.98 -7.86 0.15
N LEU A 76 -13.07 -7.59 1.09
CA LEU A 76 -13.29 -7.84 2.52
C LEU A 76 -14.41 -6.96 3.08
N ALA A 77 -14.46 -5.70 2.72
CA ALA A 77 -15.51 -4.76 3.12
C ALA A 77 -16.89 -5.18 2.62
N ALA A 78 -16.99 -5.82 1.45
CA ALA A 78 -18.25 -6.31 0.88
C ALA A 78 -18.78 -7.60 1.54
N SER A 79 -18.01 -8.25 2.42
CA SER A 79 -18.44 -9.45 3.13
C SER A 79 -19.61 -9.16 4.09
N SER A 80 -20.27 -10.20 4.59
CA SER A 80 -21.35 -10.09 5.60
C SER A 80 -20.84 -10.08 7.05
N ALA A 81 -19.52 -9.99 7.27
CA ALA A 81 -18.91 -10.00 8.59
C ALA A 81 -19.24 -8.71 9.38
N PRO A 82 -19.20 -8.74 10.72
CA PRO A 82 -19.26 -7.54 11.56
C PRO A 82 -18.13 -6.53 11.21
N ALA A 83 -18.41 -5.25 11.41
CA ALA A 83 -17.47 -4.18 11.03
C ALA A 83 -16.09 -4.32 11.70
N VAL A 84 -16.03 -4.71 12.97
CA VAL A 84 -14.78 -4.94 13.69
C VAL A 84 -13.94 -6.03 13.03
N ASP A 85 -14.57 -7.14 12.62
CA ASP A 85 -13.88 -8.26 11.97
C ASP A 85 -13.40 -7.88 10.56
N LYS A 86 -14.21 -7.10 9.81
CA LYS A 86 -13.80 -6.53 8.53
C LYS A 86 -12.59 -5.62 8.69
N LEU A 87 -12.62 -4.70 9.66
CA LEU A 87 -11.52 -3.79 9.92
C LEU A 87 -10.22 -4.57 10.21
N LYS A 88 -10.28 -5.57 11.08
CA LYS A 88 -9.14 -6.45 11.39
C LYS A 88 -8.63 -7.19 10.16
N ALA A 89 -9.53 -7.78 9.37
CA ALA A 89 -9.17 -8.51 8.16
C ALA A 89 -8.51 -7.59 7.11
N ILE A 90 -9.04 -6.38 6.92
CA ILE A 90 -8.47 -5.40 5.99
C ILE A 90 -7.08 -4.95 6.48
N MET A 91 -6.93 -4.61 7.76
CA MET A 91 -5.64 -4.21 8.32
C MET A 91 -4.59 -5.32 8.19
N SER A 92 -4.97 -6.58 8.43
CA SER A 92 -4.08 -7.72 8.17
C SER A 92 -3.71 -7.85 6.68
N ALA A 93 -4.68 -7.68 5.77
CA ALA A 93 -4.47 -7.77 4.34
C ALA A 93 -3.70 -6.58 3.72
N MET A 94 -3.58 -5.46 4.44
CA MET A 94 -2.72 -4.32 4.05
C MET A 94 -1.23 -4.65 4.15
N ARG A 95 -0.87 -5.71 4.86
CA ARG A 95 0.50 -6.21 4.88
C ARG A 95 0.80 -6.81 3.53
N VAL A 96 1.80 -6.25 2.88
CA VAL A 96 2.26 -6.76 1.59
C VAL A 96 3.18 -7.94 1.86
N GLU A 97 2.89 -9.09 1.26
CA GLU A 97 3.65 -10.33 1.45
C GLU A 97 4.28 -10.81 0.13
N GLY A 98 5.35 -11.59 0.24
CA GLY A 98 5.99 -12.25 -0.90
C GLY A 98 6.79 -11.33 -1.81
N THR A 99 6.74 -11.56 -3.12
CA THR A 99 7.54 -10.82 -4.13
C THR A 99 7.20 -9.32 -4.19
N GLU A 100 6.01 -8.94 -3.75
CA GLU A 100 5.60 -7.53 -3.64
C GLU A 100 6.28 -6.87 -2.45
N SER A 101 6.46 -7.59 -1.33
CA SER A 101 7.26 -7.14 -0.17
C SER A 101 8.71 -6.93 -0.56
N ASP A 102 9.32 -7.89 -1.28
CA ASP A 102 10.70 -7.79 -1.77
C ASP A 102 10.89 -6.56 -2.67
N LEU A 103 9.90 -6.24 -3.52
CA LEU A 103 9.94 -5.06 -4.36
C LEU A 103 9.86 -3.76 -3.55
N ILE A 104 8.98 -3.72 -2.56
CA ILE A 104 8.82 -2.59 -1.66
C ILE A 104 10.11 -2.38 -0.87
N GLU A 105 10.71 -3.45 -0.32
CA GLU A 105 11.97 -3.39 0.40
C GLU A 105 13.11 -2.85 -0.46
N GLN A 106 13.19 -3.24 -1.74
CA GLN A 106 14.16 -2.69 -2.68
C GLN A 106 13.95 -1.21 -3.01
N PHE A 107 12.73 -0.73 -2.88
CA PHE A 107 12.42 0.69 -2.98
C PHE A 107 12.67 1.44 -1.68
N HIS A 108 12.71 0.74 -0.55
CA HIS A 108 13.03 1.24 0.78
C HIS A 108 14.56 1.38 0.98
N THR A 109 15.27 1.83 -0.04
CA THR A 109 16.70 2.15 0.12
C THR A 109 16.88 3.50 0.79
N PRO A 110 17.87 3.65 1.71
CA PRO A 110 18.15 4.91 2.36
C PRO A 110 18.27 6.08 1.38
N GLY A 111 17.60 7.20 1.68
CA GLY A 111 17.58 8.38 0.82
C GLY A 111 16.43 8.46 -0.19
N ASN A 112 15.43 7.58 -0.12
CA ASN A 112 14.31 7.54 -1.05
C ASN A 112 12.99 8.05 -0.45
N ALA A 113 13.05 9.09 0.39
CA ALA A 113 11.90 9.66 1.11
C ALA A 113 10.71 10.03 0.19
N GLU A 114 10.98 10.46 -1.05
CA GLU A 114 9.91 10.75 -2.02
C GLU A 114 9.06 9.52 -2.35
N PHE A 115 9.69 8.35 -2.40
CA PHE A 115 9.00 7.08 -2.65
C PHE A 115 8.10 6.68 -1.47
N HIS A 116 8.62 6.80 -0.23
CA HIS A 116 7.85 6.51 0.99
C HIS A 116 6.62 7.41 1.08
N LEU A 117 6.79 8.72 0.88
CA LEU A 117 5.68 9.66 0.85
C LEU A 117 4.67 9.34 -0.25
N LEU A 118 5.12 8.93 -1.44
CA LEU A 118 4.22 8.51 -2.52
C LEU A 118 3.39 7.29 -2.10
N SER A 119 4.00 6.29 -1.49
CA SER A 119 3.31 5.08 -1.03
C SER A 119 2.28 5.40 0.05
N ILE A 120 2.69 6.17 1.06
CA ILE A 120 1.82 6.59 2.17
C ILE A 120 0.63 7.41 1.65
N THR A 121 0.88 8.43 0.83
CA THR A 121 -0.20 9.28 0.30
C THR A 121 -1.16 8.48 -0.58
N ALA A 122 -0.66 7.58 -1.42
CA ALA A 122 -1.51 6.71 -2.23
C ALA A 122 -2.35 5.75 -1.35
N MET A 123 -1.76 5.16 -0.30
CA MET A 123 -2.51 4.31 0.64
C MET A 123 -3.62 5.09 1.36
N ILE A 124 -3.35 6.32 1.81
CA ILE A 124 -4.35 7.19 2.44
C ILE A 124 -5.48 7.48 1.44
N GLU A 125 -5.16 7.94 0.23
CA GLU A 125 -6.15 8.30 -0.80
C GLU A 125 -7.07 7.11 -1.17
N HIS A 126 -6.50 5.92 -1.31
CA HIS A 126 -7.22 4.73 -1.78
C HIS A 126 -7.97 3.99 -0.66
N LEU A 127 -7.43 3.93 0.55
CA LEU A 127 -8.00 3.12 1.63
C LEU A 127 -8.92 3.90 2.57
N THR A 128 -8.73 5.21 2.74
CA THR A 128 -9.60 6.01 3.62
C THR A 128 -11.09 5.81 3.31
N PRO A 129 -11.56 5.93 2.04
CA PRO A 129 -12.98 5.74 1.74
C PRO A 129 -13.47 4.33 2.08
N VAL A 130 -12.68 3.29 1.79
CA VAL A 130 -13.08 1.90 2.04
C VAL A 130 -13.21 1.62 3.54
N LEU A 131 -12.22 2.06 4.33
CA LEU A 131 -12.23 1.86 5.78
C LEU A 131 -13.27 2.74 6.48
N ALA A 132 -13.51 3.95 6.00
CA ALA A 132 -14.56 4.84 6.52
C ALA A 132 -15.95 4.25 6.34
N ASP A 133 -16.23 3.56 5.22
CA ASP A 133 -17.49 2.84 4.99
C ASP A 133 -17.65 1.68 6.00
N VAL A 134 -16.58 0.93 6.27
CA VAL A 134 -16.58 -0.13 7.29
C VAL A 134 -16.83 0.43 8.69
N VAL A 135 -16.19 1.56 9.04
CA VAL A 135 -16.42 2.22 10.32
C VAL A 135 -17.85 2.75 10.42
N THR A 136 -18.41 3.30 9.35
CA THR A 136 -19.82 3.74 9.30
C THR A 136 -20.77 2.58 9.55
N GLN A 137 -20.51 1.39 8.99
CA GLN A 137 -21.23 0.15 9.32
C GLN A 137 -21.10 -0.14 10.81
N GLY A 138 -19.91 -0.09 11.39
CA GLY A 138 -19.67 -0.35 12.82
C GLY A 138 -20.40 0.61 13.75
N VAL A 139 -20.57 1.88 13.34
CA VAL A 139 -21.42 2.84 14.06
C VAL A 139 -22.87 2.37 14.03
N SER A 140 -23.39 1.91 12.90
CA SER A 140 -24.75 1.38 12.79
C SER A 140 -24.97 0.08 13.59
N GLU A 141 -23.92 -0.72 13.77
CA GLU A 141 -23.90 -1.95 14.58
C GLU A 141 -23.72 -1.66 16.09
N GLY A 142 -23.37 -0.42 16.48
CA GLY A 142 -23.05 -0.04 17.85
C GLY A 142 -21.65 -0.48 18.32
N SER A 143 -20.77 -0.92 17.42
CA SER A 143 -19.39 -1.30 17.71
C SER A 143 -18.47 -0.09 17.81
N PHE A 144 -18.81 1.01 17.15
CA PHE A 144 -18.12 2.28 17.15
C PHE A 144 -19.09 3.42 17.46
N THR A 145 -18.56 4.57 17.95
CA THR A 145 -19.39 5.73 18.32
C THR A 145 -18.89 7.05 17.71
N THR A 146 -17.90 6.98 16.80
CA THR A 146 -17.37 8.17 16.14
C THR A 146 -18.42 8.84 15.26
N GLU A 147 -18.49 10.19 15.32
CA GLU A 147 -19.32 11.00 14.41
C GLU A 147 -18.59 11.35 13.10
N ARG A 148 -17.29 11.05 12.99
CA ARG A 148 -16.43 11.44 11.89
C ARG A 148 -15.60 10.27 11.36
N PRO A 149 -16.24 9.23 10.78
CA PRO A 149 -15.55 8.01 10.33
C PRO A 149 -14.40 8.30 9.35
N TYR A 150 -14.63 9.14 8.35
CA TYR A 150 -13.64 9.48 7.32
C TYR A 150 -12.41 10.16 7.91
N ASP A 151 -12.63 11.23 8.72
CA ASP A 151 -11.52 11.99 9.31
C ASP A 151 -10.70 11.14 10.30
N ALA A 152 -11.38 10.28 11.07
CA ALA A 152 -10.72 9.38 12.00
C ALA A 152 -9.79 8.41 11.25
N ILE A 153 -10.26 7.78 10.17
CA ILE A 153 -9.46 6.86 9.36
C ILE A 153 -8.32 7.59 8.64
N GLU A 154 -8.56 8.76 8.07
CA GLU A 154 -7.53 9.54 7.40
C GLU A 154 -6.39 9.91 8.36
N LEU A 155 -6.72 10.36 9.58
CA LEU A 155 -5.73 10.63 10.63
C LEU A 155 -4.96 9.38 11.05
N LEU A 156 -5.64 8.26 11.25
CA LEU A 156 -5.02 6.99 11.66
C LEU A 156 -4.08 6.43 10.59
N LEU A 157 -4.49 6.43 9.33
CA LEU A 157 -3.64 6.01 8.22
C LEU A 157 -2.43 6.94 8.05
N SER A 158 -2.61 8.25 8.20
CA SER A 158 -1.53 9.23 8.14
C SER A 158 -0.51 9.02 9.27
N ALA A 159 -1.00 8.83 10.50
CA ALA A 159 -0.16 8.58 11.65
C ALA A 159 0.58 7.25 11.52
N SER A 160 -0.10 6.17 11.16
CA SER A 160 0.53 4.84 11.00
C SER A 160 1.58 4.85 9.89
N GLY A 161 1.29 5.46 8.74
CA GLY A 161 2.20 5.54 7.62
C GLY A 161 3.52 6.25 7.94
N ILE A 162 3.50 7.23 8.85
CA ILE A 162 4.72 7.94 9.28
C ILE A 162 5.37 7.26 10.48
N LEU A 163 4.59 6.91 11.50
CA LEU A 163 5.14 6.40 12.78
C LEU A 163 5.73 5.00 12.65
N LEU A 164 5.21 4.17 11.73
CA LEU A 164 5.67 2.81 11.52
C LEU A 164 6.66 2.68 10.35
N ASP A 165 6.87 3.74 9.58
CA ASP A 165 7.86 3.75 8.51
C ASP A 165 9.26 4.03 9.08
N HIS A 166 10.10 3.01 9.04
CA HIS A 166 11.45 3.03 9.62
C HIS A 166 12.40 3.99 8.87
N GLU A 167 12.17 4.20 7.58
CA GLU A 167 13.01 5.08 6.76
C GLU A 167 12.64 6.56 6.94
N ILE A 168 11.41 6.85 7.35
CA ILE A 168 10.96 8.22 7.64
C ILE A 168 11.27 8.58 9.09
N LEU A 169 11.00 7.67 10.02
CA LEU A 169 11.12 7.92 11.44
C LEU A 169 11.78 6.72 12.14
N GLU A 170 13.11 6.71 12.12
CA GLU A 170 13.95 5.68 12.73
C GLU A 170 13.50 5.32 14.15
N ALA A 171 13.41 4.03 14.46
CA ALA A 171 13.02 3.55 15.76
C ALA A 171 13.69 2.21 16.08
N GLY A 172 14.10 2.03 17.34
CA GLY A 172 14.45 0.72 17.87
C GLY A 172 13.21 -0.12 18.19
N PRO A 173 13.38 -1.42 18.48
CA PRO A 173 12.27 -2.34 18.74
C PRO A 173 11.31 -1.85 19.85
N ASP A 174 11.82 -1.36 20.97
CA ASP A 174 11.01 -0.87 22.09
C ASP A 174 10.17 0.37 21.69
N GLU A 175 10.75 1.27 20.90
CA GLU A 175 10.07 2.45 20.40
C GLU A 175 8.99 2.08 19.38
N LEU A 176 9.28 1.12 18.50
CA LEU A 176 8.31 0.62 17.54
C LEU A 176 7.12 -0.05 18.25
N ALA A 177 7.38 -0.90 19.24
CA ALA A 177 6.34 -1.50 20.07
C ALA A 177 5.45 -0.42 20.73
N ARG A 178 6.07 0.60 21.35
CA ARG A 178 5.35 1.72 21.94
C ARG A 178 4.49 2.47 20.91
N ARG A 179 4.97 2.66 19.68
CA ARG A 179 4.21 3.33 18.60
C ARG A 179 3.00 2.48 18.18
N HIS A 180 3.15 1.17 18.08
CA HIS A 180 2.04 0.26 17.80
C HIS A 180 0.96 0.34 18.88
N GLU A 181 1.34 0.25 20.17
CA GLU A 181 0.40 0.40 21.28
C GLU A 181 -0.32 1.75 21.25
N SER A 182 0.41 2.83 20.93
CA SER A 182 -0.17 4.18 20.81
C SER A 182 -1.16 4.28 19.66
N LEU A 183 -0.90 3.64 18.52
CA LEU A 183 -1.82 3.61 17.38
C LEU A 183 -3.08 2.81 17.68
N ILE A 184 -2.98 1.69 18.41
CA ILE A 184 -4.14 0.93 18.86
C ILE A 184 -5.00 1.78 19.79
N TRP A 185 -4.39 2.39 20.81
CA TRP A 185 -5.08 3.29 21.71
C TRP A 185 -5.76 4.46 20.98
N ALA A 186 -5.06 5.09 20.03
CA ALA A 186 -5.60 6.16 19.21
C ALA A 186 -6.78 5.67 18.34
N SER A 187 -6.67 4.48 17.75
CA SER A 187 -7.73 3.87 16.96
C SER A 187 -8.99 3.64 17.80
N GLU A 188 -8.85 3.01 18.95
CA GLU A 188 -9.98 2.80 19.88
C GLU A 188 -10.62 4.10 20.35
N THR A 189 -9.79 5.11 20.63
CA THR A 189 -10.27 6.42 21.08
C THR A 189 -11.01 7.17 19.97
N LEU A 190 -10.43 7.28 18.77
CA LEU A 190 -11.00 8.03 17.66
C LEU A 190 -12.25 7.36 17.06
N LEU A 191 -12.28 6.04 17.06
CA LEU A 191 -13.45 5.28 16.59
C LEU A 191 -14.52 5.14 17.68
N GLY A 192 -14.20 5.43 18.94
CA GLY A 192 -15.08 5.19 20.08
C GLY A 192 -15.36 3.70 20.26
N ALA A 193 -14.35 2.86 20.04
CA ALA A 193 -14.40 1.42 20.21
C ALA A 193 -14.18 1.03 21.68
N GLN A 194 -14.58 -0.18 22.07
CA GLN A 194 -14.28 -0.70 23.40
C GLN A 194 -12.75 -0.91 23.56
N PRO A 195 -12.17 -0.51 24.71
CA PRO A 195 -10.76 -0.76 24.96
C PRO A 195 -10.40 -2.24 24.81
N GLY A 196 -9.32 -2.53 24.09
CA GLY A 196 -8.84 -3.87 23.77
C GLY A 196 -9.53 -4.56 22.59
N SER A 197 -10.59 -3.98 22.02
CA SER A 197 -11.32 -4.58 20.90
C SER A 197 -10.50 -4.61 19.60
N LEU A 198 -9.50 -3.72 19.47
CA LEU A 198 -8.61 -3.62 18.31
C LEU A 198 -7.18 -4.11 18.59
N SER A 199 -6.92 -4.72 19.74
CA SER A 199 -5.57 -5.17 20.18
C SER A 199 -4.91 -6.21 19.27
N ILE A 200 -5.66 -7.02 18.54
CA ILE A 200 -5.14 -8.01 17.57
C ILE A 200 -4.34 -7.35 16.44
N LEU A 201 -4.45 -6.04 16.26
CA LEU A 201 -3.61 -5.32 15.31
C LEU A 201 -2.13 -5.31 15.70
N ALA A 202 -1.78 -5.67 16.96
CA ALA A 202 -0.41 -5.74 17.47
C ALA A 202 0.24 -7.13 17.37
N GLU A 203 -0.55 -8.22 17.36
CA GLU A 203 -0.01 -9.60 17.49
C GLU A 203 0.63 -10.15 16.20
N ALA A 204 0.60 -9.42 15.12
CA ALA A 204 1.07 -9.87 13.82
C ALA A 204 2.55 -9.55 13.52
N ASP A 205 3.30 -8.97 14.48
CA ASP A 205 4.73 -8.64 14.35
C ASP A 205 5.65 -9.49 15.25
N SER A 206 5.17 -10.65 15.75
CA SER A 206 5.95 -11.56 16.59
C SER A 206 6.51 -12.74 15.81
#